data_24cbb76d0f87db713beb88c9bdeb9676
#
_entry.id   24cbb76d0f87db713beb88c9bdeb9676
#
_cell.length_a   1.000
_cell.length_b   1.000
_cell.length_c   1.000
_cell.angle_alpha   90.00
_cell.angle_beta   90.00
_cell.angle_gamma   90.00
#
_symmetry.space_group_name_H-M   'P 1'
#
loop_
_entity.id
_entity.type
_entity.pdbx_description
1 polymer ?
#
loop_
_entity_poly.entity_id
_entity_poly.type
_entity_poly.pdbx_seq_one_letter_code
_entity_poly.pdbx_strand_id
1 'polypeptide(L)'
;MIHAKEQDFDRVKDIFYQHKQWFPHIRTDYMRREIAKGHLILDNDVVITYNYYKRKQKIGDVQAQQGDCILHQIAAKNKGTASQVLQRFFDYTKRRVFLSVRSDNLIAKKFYEKNGMKIVGQTSWTKAGVKNALPGDVYMYDNVQDIL
;
A
#
# COMPACT_ATOMS: atom_id res chain seq x y z
N MET A 1 0.64 -6.55 -15.24
CA MET A 1 0.00 -5.76 -14.17
C MET A 1 -0.81 -4.65 -14.81
N ILE A 2 -2.09 -4.57 -14.52
CA ILE A 2 -2.97 -3.61 -15.18
C ILE A 2 -3.06 -2.34 -14.36
N HIS A 3 -2.66 -1.23 -14.96
CA HIS A 3 -2.73 0.08 -14.33
C HIS A 3 -4.04 0.77 -14.69
N ALA A 4 -4.60 1.51 -13.74
CA ALA A 4 -5.82 2.26 -13.95
C ALA A 4 -5.59 3.43 -14.90
N LYS A 5 -6.62 3.73 -15.70
CA LYS A 5 -6.69 4.89 -16.59
C LYS A 5 -7.74 5.87 -16.03
N GLU A 6 -7.76 7.08 -16.56
CA GLU A 6 -8.72 8.10 -16.11
C GLU A 6 -10.17 7.60 -16.17
N GLN A 7 -10.51 6.81 -17.19
CA GLN A 7 -11.85 6.21 -17.32
C GLN A 7 -12.20 5.23 -16.20
N ASP A 8 -11.23 4.73 -15.44
CA ASP A 8 -11.43 3.81 -14.34
C ASP A 8 -11.66 4.52 -12.99
N PHE A 9 -11.61 5.84 -12.96
CA PHE A 9 -11.64 6.64 -11.74
C PHE A 9 -12.83 6.28 -10.84
N ASP A 10 -14.03 6.18 -11.43
CA ASP A 10 -15.23 5.89 -10.64
C ASP A 10 -15.19 4.50 -10.01
N ARG A 11 -14.66 3.50 -10.74
CA ARG A 11 -14.49 2.15 -10.21
C ARG A 11 -13.51 2.14 -9.04
N VAL A 12 -12.40 2.85 -9.17
CA VAL A 12 -11.40 2.97 -8.10
C VAL A 12 -12.03 3.61 -6.86
N LYS A 13 -12.74 4.71 -7.05
CA LYS A 13 -13.42 5.42 -5.97
C LYS A 13 -14.42 4.51 -5.25
N ASP A 14 -15.20 3.74 -5.99
CA ASP A 14 -16.21 2.84 -5.43
C ASP A 14 -15.56 1.73 -4.59
N ILE A 15 -14.43 1.20 -5.02
CA ILE A 15 -13.72 0.17 -4.27
C ILE A 15 -13.23 0.71 -2.93
N PHE A 16 -12.63 1.90 -2.91
CA PHE A 16 -12.24 2.55 -1.66
C PHE A 16 -13.43 2.85 -0.77
N TYR A 17 -14.54 3.26 -1.34
CA TYR A 17 -15.74 3.58 -0.58
C TYR A 17 -16.30 2.38 0.19
N GLN A 18 -16.16 1.16 -0.35
CA GLN A 18 -16.55 -0.06 0.34
C GLN A 18 -15.75 -0.28 1.63
N HIS A 19 -14.55 0.31 1.73
CA HIS A 19 -13.65 0.16 2.88
C HIS A 19 -13.45 1.48 3.63
N LYS A 20 -14.48 2.32 3.67
CA LYS A 20 -14.38 3.67 4.23
C LYS A 20 -13.98 3.72 5.70
N GLN A 21 -14.16 2.64 6.46
CA GLN A 21 -13.72 2.59 7.85
C GLN A 21 -12.18 2.68 7.97
N TRP A 22 -11.45 2.17 6.96
CA TRP A 22 -9.99 2.23 6.90
C TRP A 22 -9.48 3.35 5.99
N PHE A 23 -10.35 3.86 5.10
CA PHE A 23 -10.07 4.97 4.20
C PHE A 23 -11.15 6.05 4.39
N PRO A 24 -11.20 6.70 5.57
CA PRO A 24 -12.29 7.63 5.89
C PRO A 24 -12.28 8.90 5.03
N HIS A 25 -11.15 9.23 4.45
CA HIS A 25 -10.98 10.41 3.60
C HIS A 25 -10.54 9.98 2.22
N ILE A 26 -11.51 9.82 1.30
CA ILE A 26 -11.21 9.50 -0.08
C ILE A 26 -10.79 10.79 -0.79
N ARG A 27 -9.52 10.86 -1.14
CA ARG A 27 -8.91 12.04 -1.77
C ARG A 27 -8.91 11.85 -3.28
N THR A 28 -9.92 12.41 -3.94
CA THR A 28 -10.12 12.23 -5.39
C THR A 28 -8.99 12.85 -6.21
N ASP A 29 -8.48 14.00 -5.81
CA ASP A 29 -7.36 14.64 -6.50
C ASP A 29 -6.06 13.82 -6.37
N TYR A 30 -5.83 13.18 -5.22
CA TYR A 30 -4.71 12.27 -5.02
C TYR A 30 -4.84 11.06 -5.95
N MET A 31 -6.00 10.44 -6.02
CA MET A 31 -6.24 9.29 -6.91
C MET A 31 -6.00 9.64 -8.37
N ARG A 32 -6.47 10.81 -8.82
CA ARG A 32 -6.24 11.25 -10.19
C ARG A 32 -4.76 11.48 -10.49
N ARG A 33 -4.02 12.05 -9.54
CA ARG A 33 -2.58 12.23 -9.70
C ARG A 33 -1.86 10.88 -9.80
N GLU A 34 -2.24 9.91 -8.96
CA GLU A 34 -1.61 8.58 -9.00
C GLU A 34 -1.94 7.84 -10.30
N ILE A 35 -3.16 7.98 -10.82
CA ILE A 35 -3.52 7.46 -12.14
C ILE A 35 -2.65 8.10 -13.22
N ALA A 36 -2.51 9.41 -13.21
CA ALA A 36 -1.74 10.14 -14.21
C ALA A 36 -0.25 9.77 -14.19
N LYS A 37 0.30 9.48 -13.01
CA LYS A 37 1.70 9.03 -12.86
C LYS A 37 1.91 7.57 -13.26
N GLY A 38 0.84 6.79 -13.44
CA GLY A 38 0.94 5.35 -13.64
C GLY A 38 1.29 4.58 -12.36
N HIS A 39 0.93 5.10 -11.20
CA HIS A 39 1.20 4.51 -9.88
C HIS A 39 -0.05 4.01 -9.19
N LEU A 40 -1.13 3.82 -9.91
CA LEU A 40 -2.35 3.23 -9.39
C LEU A 40 -2.71 2.02 -10.23
N ILE A 41 -2.73 0.85 -9.59
CA ILE A 41 -3.09 -0.41 -10.22
C ILE A 41 -4.58 -0.65 -10.00
N LEU A 42 -5.27 -1.08 -11.04
CA LEU A 42 -6.60 -1.65 -10.97
C LEU A 42 -6.56 -2.95 -11.75
N ASP A 43 -6.43 -4.05 -11.04
CA ASP A 43 -6.27 -5.38 -11.62
C ASP A 43 -7.17 -6.34 -10.86
N ASN A 44 -8.06 -7.04 -11.58
CA ASN A 44 -9.01 -7.99 -11.00
C ASN A 44 -9.82 -7.37 -9.84
N ASP A 45 -10.25 -6.12 -10.02
CA ASP A 45 -10.99 -5.34 -9.01
C ASP A 45 -10.23 -5.15 -7.68
N VAL A 46 -8.90 -5.16 -7.75
CA VAL A 46 -8.02 -4.81 -6.65
C VAL A 46 -7.31 -3.51 -7.00
N VAL A 47 -7.34 -2.55 -6.09
CA VAL A 47 -6.66 -1.27 -6.23
C VAL A 47 -5.41 -1.27 -5.38
N ILE A 48 -4.28 -0.90 -5.97
CA ILE A 48 -3.02 -0.65 -5.24
C ILE A 48 -2.51 0.72 -5.64
N THR A 49 -2.21 1.55 -4.65
CA THR A 49 -1.50 2.82 -4.87
C THR A 49 -0.09 2.69 -4.31
N TYR A 50 0.89 3.12 -5.08
CA TYR A 50 2.29 2.94 -4.73
C TYR A 50 3.16 4.03 -5.33
N ASN A 51 4.39 4.16 -4.78
CA ASN A 51 5.40 5.04 -5.34
C ASN A 51 6.79 4.43 -5.11
N TYR A 52 7.80 4.96 -5.80
CA TYR A 52 9.19 4.61 -5.55
C TYR A 52 9.88 5.78 -4.86
N TYR A 53 10.74 5.46 -3.88
CA TYR A 53 11.53 6.49 -3.23
C TYR A 53 12.61 7.02 -4.18
N LYS A 54 12.60 8.33 -4.38
CA LYS A 54 13.58 9.01 -5.23
C LYS A 54 14.92 9.17 -4.51
N ARG A 55 14.93 9.03 -3.19
CA ARG A 55 16.11 9.15 -2.33
C ARG A 55 15.86 8.39 -1.04
N LYS A 56 16.94 8.18 -0.30
CA LYS A 56 16.91 7.60 1.04
C LYS A 56 15.92 8.36 1.93
N GLN A 57 15.03 7.66 2.62
CA GLN A 57 13.98 8.27 3.42
C GLN A 57 13.53 7.33 4.53
N LYS A 58 13.11 7.89 5.66
CA LYS A 58 12.60 7.10 6.77
C LYS A 58 11.11 6.82 6.63
N ILE A 59 10.71 5.60 7.04
CA ILE A 59 9.33 5.20 7.26
C ILE A 59 9.26 4.83 8.75
N GLY A 60 8.73 5.72 9.60
CA GLY A 60 8.83 5.51 11.03
C GLY A 60 10.29 5.41 11.47
N ASP A 61 10.65 4.32 12.14
CA ASP A 61 12.02 4.06 12.58
C ASP A 61 12.85 3.24 11.59
N VAL A 62 12.31 2.97 10.40
CA VAL A 62 12.96 2.17 9.36
C VAL A 62 13.45 3.08 8.24
N GLN A 63 14.62 2.76 7.69
CA GLN A 63 15.18 3.53 6.59
C GLN A 63 15.01 2.81 5.25
N ALA A 64 14.28 3.43 4.33
CA ALA A 64 14.18 2.99 2.95
C ALA A 64 15.32 3.60 2.12
N GLN A 65 15.76 2.89 1.09
CA GLN A 65 16.79 3.32 0.18
C GLN A 65 16.18 3.85 -1.11
N GLN A 66 16.97 4.58 -1.88
CA GLN A 66 16.56 5.01 -3.22
C GLN A 66 16.14 3.81 -4.06
N GLY A 67 14.99 3.92 -4.71
CA GLY A 67 14.45 2.85 -5.56
C GLY A 67 13.58 1.85 -4.84
N ASP A 68 13.52 1.88 -3.51
CA ASP A 68 12.56 1.06 -2.78
C ASP A 68 11.13 1.52 -3.08
N CYS A 69 10.18 0.59 -3.00
CA CYS A 69 8.78 0.86 -3.26
C CYS A 69 8.04 1.07 -1.95
N ILE A 70 7.13 2.04 -1.94
CA ILE A 70 6.17 2.23 -0.85
C ILE A 70 4.77 1.93 -1.39
N LEU A 71 4.09 0.96 -0.78
CA LEU A 71 2.70 0.65 -1.04
C LEU A 71 1.86 1.49 -0.08
N HIS A 72 1.05 2.39 -0.61
CA HIS A 72 0.25 3.30 0.22
C HIS A 72 -1.08 2.69 0.63
N GLN A 73 -1.77 2.07 -0.31
CA GLN A 73 -3.11 1.55 -0.10
C GLN A 73 -3.33 0.30 -0.93
N ILE A 74 -4.07 -0.66 -0.37
CA ILE A 74 -4.60 -1.80 -1.11
C ILE A 74 -6.04 -2.04 -0.67
N ALA A 75 -6.93 -2.19 -1.64
CA ALA A 75 -8.34 -2.46 -1.40
C ALA A 75 -8.89 -3.36 -2.50
N ALA A 76 -9.72 -4.32 -2.13
CA ALA A 76 -10.32 -5.26 -3.08
C ALA A 76 -11.83 -5.18 -3.03
N LYS A 77 -12.48 -5.29 -4.19
CA LYS A 77 -13.93 -5.37 -4.31
C LYS A 77 -14.45 -6.69 -3.74
N ASN A 78 -13.75 -7.79 -4.02
CA ASN A 78 -14.16 -9.14 -3.65
C ASN A 78 -13.12 -9.80 -2.77
N LYS A 79 -13.58 -10.70 -1.87
CA LYS A 79 -12.68 -11.50 -1.04
C LYS A 79 -11.88 -12.48 -1.90
N GLY A 80 -10.64 -12.71 -1.53
CA GLY A 80 -9.80 -13.77 -2.11
C GLY A 80 -8.98 -13.36 -3.31
N THR A 81 -9.21 -12.19 -3.92
CA THR A 81 -8.47 -11.75 -5.10
C THR A 81 -7.22 -10.93 -4.76
N ALA A 82 -7.21 -10.29 -3.60
CA ALA A 82 -6.14 -9.36 -3.22
C ALA A 82 -4.76 -10.04 -3.13
N SER A 83 -4.70 -11.28 -2.61
CA SER A 83 -3.43 -12.00 -2.48
C SER A 83 -2.76 -12.23 -3.82
N GLN A 84 -3.52 -12.67 -4.83
CA GLN A 84 -2.98 -12.92 -6.17
C GLN A 84 -2.44 -11.65 -6.80
N VAL A 85 -3.17 -10.54 -6.66
CA VAL A 85 -2.76 -9.27 -7.23
C VAL A 85 -1.53 -8.73 -6.49
N LEU A 86 -1.48 -8.87 -5.17
CA LEU A 86 -0.33 -8.43 -4.37
C LEU A 86 0.94 -9.20 -4.76
N GLN A 87 0.84 -10.52 -4.95
CA GLN A 87 1.98 -11.32 -5.39
C GLN A 87 2.47 -10.90 -6.79
N ARG A 88 1.55 -10.66 -7.72
CA ARG A 88 1.92 -10.14 -9.04
C ARG A 88 2.54 -8.74 -8.94
N PHE A 89 2.08 -7.93 -8.01
CA PHE A 89 2.65 -6.61 -7.75
C PHE A 89 4.10 -6.72 -7.30
N PHE A 90 4.40 -7.62 -6.37
CA PHE A 90 5.78 -7.86 -5.93
C PHE A 90 6.67 -8.27 -7.10
N ASP A 91 6.20 -9.20 -7.94
CA ASP A 91 6.94 -9.62 -9.12
C ASP A 91 7.14 -8.50 -10.14
N TYR A 92 6.14 -7.63 -10.26
CA TYR A 92 6.18 -6.48 -11.17
C TYR A 92 7.21 -5.44 -10.72
N THR A 93 7.22 -5.07 -9.44
CA THR A 93 8.12 -4.02 -8.94
C THR A 93 9.56 -4.45 -8.91
N LYS A 94 9.82 -5.71 -8.55
CA LYS A 94 11.18 -6.26 -8.35
C LYS A 94 12.03 -5.44 -7.39
N ARG A 95 11.37 -4.75 -6.45
CA ARG A 95 12.01 -3.89 -5.45
C ARG A 95 11.61 -4.36 -4.06
N ARG A 96 12.33 -3.89 -3.04
CA ARG A 96 11.82 -4.03 -1.68
C ARG A 96 10.57 -3.18 -1.58
N VAL A 97 9.51 -3.76 -1.03
CA VAL A 97 8.21 -3.09 -0.89
C VAL A 97 7.92 -2.88 0.58
N PHE A 98 7.74 -1.63 0.96
CA PHE A 98 7.39 -1.23 2.32
C PHE A 98 5.94 -0.78 2.38
N LEU A 99 5.33 -0.94 3.54
CA LEU A 99 4.05 -0.32 3.87
C LEU A 99 3.96 -0.09 5.37
N SER A 100 3.05 0.80 5.74
CA SER A 100 2.70 1.05 7.14
C SER A 100 1.24 0.69 7.35
N VAL A 101 0.93 0.07 8.48
CA VAL A 101 -0.43 -0.32 8.84
C VAL A 101 -0.66 -0.03 10.33
N ARG A 102 -1.87 0.39 10.68
CA ARG A 102 -2.23 0.58 12.09
C ARG A 102 -2.04 -0.74 12.84
N SER A 103 -1.43 -0.66 14.02
CA SER A 103 -1.15 -1.85 14.84
C SER A 103 -2.42 -2.58 15.27
N ASP A 104 -3.56 -1.89 15.33
CA ASP A 104 -4.85 -2.48 15.67
C ASP A 104 -5.60 -3.08 14.47
N ASN A 105 -5.08 -2.93 13.26
CA ASN A 105 -5.69 -3.52 12.06
C ASN A 105 -5.21 -4.94 11.89
N LEU A 106 -5.74 -5.85 12.70
CA LEU A 106 -5.29 -7.24 12.76
C LEU A 106 -5.56 -8.01 11.48
N ILE A 107 -6.66 -7.70 10.80
CA ILE A 107 -7.03 -8.35 9.53
C ILE A 107 -5.99 -8.03 8.46
N ALA A 108 -5.64 -6.75 8.31
CA ALA A 108 -4.63 -6.34 7.35
C ALA A 108 -3.26 -6.92 7.68
N LYS A 109 -2.87 -6.94 8.96
CA LYS A 109 -1.58 -7.48 9.39
C LYS A 109 -1.47 -8.96 9.03
N LYS A 110 -2.50 -9.76 9.30
CA LYS A 110 -2.53 -11.18 8.92
C LYS A 110 -2.43 -11.36 7.41
N PHE A 111 -3.11 -10.51 6.65
CA PHE A 111 -3.06 -10.53 5.20
C PHE A 111 -1.64 -10.29 4.68
N TYR A 112 -0.94 -9.28 5.20
CA TYR A 112 0.43 -9.00 4.78
C TYR A 112 1.39 -10.12 5.18
N GLU A 113 1.27 -10.66 6.38
CA GLU A 113 2.11 -11.75 6.86
C GLU A 113 1.89 -13.02 6.03
N LYS A 114 0.64 -13.33 5.69
CA LYS A 114 0.29 -14.43 4.80
C LYS A 114 0.95 -14.28 3.43
N ASN A 115 1.14 -13.06 2.97
CA ASN A 115 1.73 -12.77 1.67
C ASN A 115 3.25 -12.59 1.71
N GLY A 116 3.89 -12.97 2.80
CA GLY A 116 5.35 -12.98 2.89
C GLY A 116 5.98 -11.69 3.36
N MET A 117 5.19 -10.73 3.82
CA MET A 117 5.73 -9.51 4.41
C MET A 117 6.05 -9.73 5.89
N LYS A 118 7.07 -9.02 6.37
CA LYS A 118 7.52 -9.12 7.77
C LYS A 118 7.57 -7.73 8.40
N ILE A 119 7.25 -7.66 9.70
CA ILE A 119 7.43 -6.43 10.46
C ILE A 119 8.93 -6.13 10.56
N VAL A 120 9.30 -4.91 10.18
CA VAL A 120 10.69 -4.45 10.24
C VAL A 120 10.87 -3.23 11.12
N GLY A 121 9.78 -2.63 11.59
CA GLY A 121 9.85 -1.47 12.45
C GLY A 121 8.49 -0.95 12.87
N GLN A 122 8.52 0.21 13.51
CA GLN A 122 7.36 0.87 14.09
C GLN A 122 7.21 2.28 13.55
N THR A 123 5.98 2.75 13.50
CA THR A 123 5.66 4.13 13.14
C THR A 123 4.49 4.62 13.96
N SER A 124 4.15 5.88 13.82
CA SER A 124 2.97 6.44 14.47
C SER A 124 2.42 7.58 13.62
N TRP A 125 1.12 7.81 13.75
CA TRP A 125 0.45 8.94 13.12
C TRP A 125 -0.16 9.82 14.20
N THR A 126 -0.01 11.14 14.05
CA THR A 126 -0.76 12.09 14.85
C THR A 126 -2.02 12.49 14.09
N LYS A 127 -3.14 12.54 14.81
CA LYS A 127 -4.40 13.01 14.24
C LYS A 127 -4.77 14.31 14.91
N ALA A 128 -5.20 15.30 14.13
CA ALA A 128 -5.64 16.59 14.67
C ALA A 128 -6.68 16.40 15.76
N GLY A 129 -6.46 17.03 16.92
CA GLY A 129 -7.37 16.94 18.08
C GLY A 129 -7.21 15.70 18.95
N VAL A 130 -6.27 14.81 18.65
CA VAL A 130 -6.00 13.61 19.45
C VAL A 130 -4.66 13.79 20.16
N LYS A 131 -4.64 13.59 21.49
CA LYS A 131 -3.43 13.76 22.30
C LYS A 131 -2.37 12.72 22.04
N ASN A 132 -2.77 11.50 21.68
CA ASN A 132 -1.86 10.37 21.49
C ASN A 132 -1.75 10.00 20.02
N ALA A 133 -0.52 9.70 19.58
CA ALA A 133 -0.28 9.19 18.25
C ALA A 133 -0.89 7.78 18.11
N LEU A 134 -1.41 7.48 16.92
CA LEU A 134 -1.87 6.13 16.60
C LEU A 134 -0.66 5.27 16.24
N PRO A 135 -0.45 4.15 16.94
CA PRO A 135 0.70 3.29 16.64
C PRO A 135 0.49 2.51 15.35
N GLY A 136 1.59 2.26 14.65
CA GLY A 136 1.60 1.47 13.43
C GLY A 136 2.82 0.59 13.32
N ASP A 137 2.71 -0.41 12.47
CA ASP A 137 3.79 -1.33 12.15
C ASP A 137 4.24 -1.10 10.70
N VAL A 138 5.54 -1.20 10.48
CA VAL A 138 6.13 -1.13 9.14
C VAL A 138 6.45 -2.54 8.69
N TYR A 139 5.90 -2.92 7.53
CA TYR A 139 6.11 -4.21 6.90
C TYR A 139 7.00 -4.05 5.67
N MET A 140 7.74 -5.10 5.37
CA MET A 140 8.59 -5.14 4.17
C MET A 140 8.48 -6.50 3.50
N TYR A 141 8.40 -6.48 2.16
CA TYR A 141 8.63 -7.63 1.31
C TYR A 141 9.98 -7.45 0.62
N ASP A 142 10.86 -8.45 0.76
CA ASP A 142 12.21 -8.37 0.22
C ASP A 142 12.32 -9.15 -1.09
N ASN A 143 12.36 -8.42 -2.20
CA ASN A 143 12.52 -8.98 -3.54
C ASN A 143 13.99 -9.18 -3.94
N VAL A 144 14.93 -8.78 -3.08
CA VAL A 144 16.35 -8.70 -3.47
C VAL A 144 17.11 -9.96 -3.09
N GLN A 145 16.51 -10.87 -2.34
CA GLN A 145 17.17 -12.01 -1.72
C GLN A 145 17.64 -13.09 -2.70
N ASP A 146 17.20 -13.10 -3.94
CA ASP A 146 17.37 -14.22 -4.86
C ASP A 146 18.41 -13.96 -5.96
N ILE A 147 19.38 -13.12 -5.69
CA ILE A 147 20.47 -12.87 -6.64
C ILE A 147 21.58 -13.88 -6.37
N LEU A 148 21.38 -15.09 -6.82
CA LEU A 148 22.42 -16.12 -6.76
C LEU A 148 22.61 -16.78 -8.10
#